data_32f8493c30b4666cb3dba2922debe6f4
#
_entry.id   32f8493c30b4666cb3dba2922debe6f4
#
_cell.length_a   1.000
_cell.length_b   1.000
_cell.length_c   1.000
_cell.angle_alpha   90.00
_cell.angle_beta   90.00
_cell.angle_gamma   90.00
#
_symmetry.space_group_name_H-M   'P 1'
#
loop_
_entity.id
_entity.type
_entity.pdbx_description
1 polymer ?
#
loop_
_entity_poly.entity_id
_entity_poly.type
_entity_poly.pdbx_seq_one_letter_code
_entity_poly.pdbx_strand_id
1 'polypeptide(L)'
;MNANFTREQAVTLLRKYNKETFHLQHALTVEGVMKWYAESLGFESEADQWALVGLLHDIDFELYPEEHCLRAPELLREIGASDEFIRAVCCHAYGMGGVDIQPEHLMEKILFAADELTGLIGANSLMLPSKSVQDLQLKSLKKKFKDKRFAAGCSREVIAKGAEMLEWDLDQLMEKTIFAMQACDESVKTELAALTE
;
A
#
# COMPACT_ATOMS: atom_id res chain seq x y z
N MET A 1 -15.35 9.91 -4.04
CA MET A 1 -14.11 10.36 -4.72
C MET A 1 -14.11 9.83 -6.14
N ASN A 2 -13.71 10.61 -7.13
CA ASN A 2 -13.60 10.14 -8.52
C ASN A 2 -12.17 10.41 -9.01
N ALA A 3 -11.46 9.34 -9.41
CA ALA A 3 -10.20 9.49 -10.11
C ALA A 3 -10.53 9.96 -11.53
N ASN A 4 -10.21 11.19 -11.88
CA ASN A 4 -10.49 11.77 -13.21
C ASN A 4 -9.53 11.24 -14.29
N PHE A 5 -8.93 10.07 -14.08
CA PHE A 5 -7.94 9.43 -14.94
C PHE A 5 -8.13 7.90 -14.95
N THR A 6 -7.57 7.24 -15.95
CA THR A 6 -7.63 5.78 -16.09
C THR A 6 -6.47 5.09 -15.39
N ARG A 7 -6.60 3.77 -15.12
CA ARG A 7 -5.51 2.96 -14.59
C ARG A 7 -4.28 2.98 -15.51
N GLU A 8 -4.47 3.00 -16.83
CA GLU A 8 -3.34 3.08 -17.79
C GLU A 8 -2.55 4.38 -17.62
N GLN A 9 -3.24 5.50 -17.39
CA GLN A 9 -2.59 6.79 -17.09
C GLN A 9 -1.85 6.74 -15.75
N ALA A 10 -2.43 6.10 -14.74
CA ALA A 10 -1.79 5.90 -13.44
C ALA A 10 -0.52 5.04 -13.54
N VAL A 11 -0.55 3.92 -14.25
CA VAL A 11 0.62 3.07 -14.50
C VAL A 11 1.69 3.82 -15.30
N THR A 12 1.29 4.61 -16.29
CA THR A 12 2.22 5.44 -17.06
C THR A 12 2.93 6.45 -16.17
N LEU A 13 2.19 7.11 -15.27
CA LEU A 13 2.76 8.04 -14.30
C LEU A 13 3.67 7.31 -13.29
N LEU A 14 3.24 6.17 -12.75
CA LEU A 14 4.04 5.35 -11.85
C LEU A 14 5.40 5.01 -12.50
N ARG A 15 5.40 4.50 -13.73
CA ARG A 15 6.63 4.16 -14.47
C ARG A 15 7.49 5.37 -14.82
N LYS A 16 6.94 6.56 -14.86
CA LYS A 16 7.72 7.79 -15.06
C LYS A 16 8.62 8.08 -13.86
N TYR A 17 8.10 7.89 -12.65
CA TYR A 17 8.76 8.27 -11.41
C TYR A 17 9.37 7.10 -10.62
N ASN A 18 8.96 5.86 -10.91
CA ASN A 18 9.45 4.66 -10.26
C ASN A 18 10.02 3.68 -11.30
N LYS A 19 11.29 3.28 -11.13
CA LYS A 19 12.04 2.39 -12.02
C LYS A 19 12.50 1.12 -11.32
N GLU A 20 12.74 1.19 -10.02
CA GLU A 20 13.20 0.06 -9.23
C GLU A 20 12.09 -0.99 -9.13
N THR A 21 12.43 -2.23 -9.47
CA THR A 21 11.49 -3.37 -9.43
C THR A 21 10.79 -3.49 -8.08
N PHE A 22 11.50 -3.16 -6.99
CA PHE A 22 10.94 -3.21 -5.64
C PHE A 22 9.78 -2.22 -5.46
N HIS A 23 9.93 -0.96 -5.91
CA HIS A 23 8.89 0.06 -5.78
C HIS A 23 7.69 -0.26 -6.68
N LEU A 24 7.93 -0.74 -7.91
CA LEU A 24 6.86 -1.19 -8.79
C LEU A 24 6.07 -2.37 -8.20
N GLN A 25 6.78 -3.36 -7.63
CA GLN A 25 6.15 -4.50 -6.96
C GLN A 25 5.32 -4.05 -5.75
N HIS A 26 5.85 -3.14 -4.94
CA HIS A 26 5.14 -2.60 -3.77
C HIS A 26 3.87 -1.87 -4.19
N ALA A 27 3.96 -0.97 -5.15
CA ALA A 27 2.80 -0.25 -5.70
C ALA A 27 1.68 -1.18 -6.19
N LEU A 28 2.03 -2.20 -6.99
CA LEU A 28 1.08 -3.21 -7.48
C LEU A 28 0.50 -4.06 -6.33
N THR A 29 1.31 -4.36 -5.32
CA THR A 29 0.85 -5.10 -4.14
C THR A 29 -0.16 -4.29 -3.35
N VAL A 30 0.13 -3.02 -3.07
CA VAL A 30 -0.79 -2.15 -2.33
C VAL A 30 -2.06 -1.87 -3.15
N GLU A 31 -1.96 -1.73 -4.48
CA GLU A 31 -3.12 -1.68 -5.37
C GLU A 31 -4.06 -2.87 -5.16
N GLY A 32 -3.51 -4.09 -5.25
CA GLY A 32 -4.28 -5.32 -5.10
C GLY A 32 -4.88 -5.47 -3.70
N VAL A 33 -4.11 -5.13 -2.68
CA VAL A 33 -4.55 -5.16 -1.27
C VAL A 33 -5.70 -4.17 -1.03
N MET A 34 -5.59 -2.95 -1.54
CA MET A 34 -6.65 -1.95 -1.39
C MET A 34 -7.94 -2.36 -2.11
N LYS A 35 -7.82 -2.95 -3.30
CA LYS A 35 -8.97 -3.50 -4.04
C LYS A 35 -9.65 -4.61 -3.24
N TRP A 36 -8.88 -5.56 -2.74
CA TRP A 36 -9.40 -6.65 -1.92
C TRP A 36 -10.14 -6.15 -0.66
N TYR A 37 -9.58 -5.15 0.02
CA TYR A 37 -10.23 -4.56 1.19
C TYR A 37 -11.57 -3.91 0.82
N ALA A 38 -11.62 -3.13 -0.26
CA ALA A 38 -12.86 -2.53 -0.73
C ALA A 38 -13.94 -3.61 -0.97
N GLU A 39 -13.61 -4.65 -1.73
CA GLU A 39 -14.53 -5.75 -2.03
C GLU A 39 -14.94 -6.52 -0.76
N SER A 40 -13.99 -6.85 0.12
CA SER A 40 -14.26 -7.61 1.34
C SER A 40 -15.09 -6.86 2.40
N LEU A 41 -15.15 -5.53 2.29
CA LEU A 41 -15.87 -4.65 3.23
C LEU A 41 -17.18 -4.08 2.66
N GLY A 42 -17.60 -4.52 1.47
CA GLY A 42 -18.87 -4.10 0.85
C GLY A 42 -18.80 -2.79 0.08
N PHE A 43 -17.59 -2.40 -0.39
CA PHE A 43 -17.34 -1.21 -1.21
C PHE A 43 -16.96 -1.58 -2.65
N GLU A 44 -17.56 -2.62 -3.22
CA GLU A 44 -17.23 -3.13 -4.56
C GLU A 44 -17.33 -2.04 -5.63
N SER A 45 -18.28 -1.13 -5.50
CA SER A 45 -18.45 0.00 -6.44
C SER A 45 -17.31 1.02 -6.39
N GLU A 46 -16.51 1.01 -5.34
CA GLU A 46 -15.38 1.91 -5.14
C GLU A 46 -14.03 1.18 -5.26
N ALA A 47 -14.03 -0.14 -5.49
CA ALA A 47 -12.83 -0.97 -5.44
C ALA A 47 -11.73 -0.50 -6.39
N ASP A 48 -12.07 -0.09 -7.61
CA ASP A 48 -11.10 0.42 -8.57
C ASP A 48 -10.50 1.78 -8.14
N GLN A 49 -11.26 2.59 -7.40
CA GLN A 49 -10.72 3.85 -6.86
C GLN A 49 -9.77 3.61 -5.69
N TRP A 50 -10.12 2.68 -4.79
CA TRP A 50 -9.23 2.27 -3.70
C TRP A 50 -7.93 1.68 -4.25
N ALA A 51 -8.03 0.87 -5.31
CA ALA A 51 -6.89 0.30 -6.01
C ALA A 51 -5.96 1.40 -6.58
N LEU A 52 -6.52 2.43 -7.25
CA LEU A 52 -5.73 3.53 -7.80
C LEU A 52 -5.00 4.35 -6.72
N VAL A 53 -5.63 4.55 -5.56
CA VAL A 53 -4.97 5.20 -4.42
C VAL A 53 -3.81 4.35 -3.94
N GLY A 54 -3.99 3.04 -3.82
CA GLY A 54 -2.92 2.10 -3.47
C GLY A 54 -1.80 2.06 -4.50
N LEU A 55 -2.12 2.10 -5.80
CA LEU A 55 -1.12 2.10 -6.87
C LEU A 55 -0.20 3.33 -6.85
N LEU A 56 -0.73 4.48 -6.46
CA LEU A 56 -0.02 5.76 -6.54
C LEU A 56 0.41 6.32 -5.18
N HIS A 57 0.24 5.58 -4.07
CA HIS A 57 0.52 6.10 -2.74
C HIS A 57 1.98 6.56 -2.59
N ASP A 58 2.92 5.83 -3.12
CA ASP A 58 4.36 6.07 -3.06
C ASP A 58 4.94 6.69 -4.34
N ILE A 59 4.13 7.43 -5.13
CA ILE A 59 4.52 7.94 -6.44
C ILE A 59 5.81 8.77 -6.42
N ASP A 60 6.11 9.43 -5.33
CA ASP A 60 7.27 10.31 -5.17
C ASP A 60 8.43 9.67 -4.38
N PHE A 61 8.21 8.51 -3.74
CA PHE A 61 9.16 7.96 -2.77
C PHE A 61 10.53 7.62 -3.36
N GLU A 62 10.59 7.06 -4.56
CA GLU A 62 11.86 6.67 -5.18
C GLU A 62 12.77 7.87 -5.49
N LEU A 63 12.20 8.97 -5.98
CA LEU A 63 12.97 10.15 -6.39
C LEU A 63 13.10 11.21 -5.29
N TYR A 64 12.14 11.24 -4.36
CA TYR A 64 12.05 12.31 -3.35
C TYR A 64 11.79 11.74 -1.93
N PRO A 65 12.59 10.77 -1.45
CA PRO A 65 12.32 10.10 -0.17
C PRO A 65 12.26 11.05 1.03
N GLU A 66 13.06 12.15 1.00
CA GLU A 66 13.05 13.15 2.06
C GLU A 66 11.86 14.13 1.97
N GLU A 67 11.17 14.15 0.84
CA GLU A 67 10.00 14.99 0.58
C GLU A 67 8.77 14.12 0.27
N HIS A 68 8.76 12.87 0.75
CA HIS A 68 7.69 11.92 0.54
C HIS A 68 6.33 12.49 0.97
N CYS A 69 5.32 12.31 0.13
CA CYS A 69 3.98 12.89 0.21
C CYS A 69 3.91 14.44 0.16
N LEU A 70 5.05 15.12 0.13
CA LEU A 70 5.09 16.57 -0.14
C LEU A 70 5.20 16.86 -1.64
N ARG A 71 5.83 15.95 -2.40
CA ARG A 71 5.93 16.04 -3.86
C ARG A 71 4.77 15.34 -4.59
N ALA A 72 4.17 14.34 -3.99
CA ALA A 72 3.07 13.60 -4.59
C ALA A 72 1.93 14.48 -5.14
N PRO A 73 1.50 15.59 -4.50
CA PRO A 73 0.46 16.46 -5.05
C PRO A 73 0.80 17.03 -6.42
N GLU A 74 2.05 17.46 -6.65
CA GLU A 74 2.50 17.99 -7.94
C GLU A 74 2.45 16.91 -9.02
N LEU A 75 2.99 15.73 -8.72
CA LEU A 75 3.08 14.60 -9.64
C LEU A 75 1.69 14.07 -10.03
N LEU A 76 0.80 13.95 -9.06
CA LEU A 76 -0.56 13.44 -9.28
C LEU A 76 -1.41 14.41 -10.13
N ARG A 77 -1.17 15.70 -10.02
CA ARG A 77 -1.85 16.70 -10.86
C ARG A 77 -1.51 16.56 -12.34
N GLU A 78 -0.38 15.96 -12.71
CA GLU A 78 -0.04 15.72 -14.12
C GLU A 78 -1.09 14.86 -14.86
N ILE A 79 -1.77 13.96 -14.13
CA ILE A 79 -2.85 13.13 -14.69
C ILE A 79 -4.25 13.64 -14.35
N GLY A 80 -4.36 14.83 -13.78
CA GLY A 80 -5.64 15.45 -13.44
C GLY A 80 -6.29 14.90 -12.16
N ALA A 81 -5.49 14.35 -11.23
CA ALA A 81 -6.00 13.88 -9.94
C ALA A 81 -6.70 15.02 -9.17
N SER A 82 -7.86 14.70 -8.59
CA SER A 82 -8.61 15.63 -7.73
C SER A 82 -7.92 15.86 -6.40
N ASP A 83 -8.21 16.96 -5.73
CA ASP A 83 -7.68 17.24 -4.39
C ASP A 83 -8.10 16.17 -3.37
N GLU A 84 -9.29 15.57 -3.53
CA GLU A 84 -9.73 14.44 -2.70
C GLU A 84 -8.85 13.19 -2.91
N PHE A 85 -8.50 12.89 -4.16
CA PHE A 85 -7.60 11.78 -4.48
C PHE A 85 -6.19 12.02 -3.92
N ILE A 86 -5.66 13.22 -4.11
CA ILE A 86 -4.35 13.63 -3.59
C ILE A 86 -4.31 13.54 -2.07
N ARG A 87 -5.37 14.00 -1.39
CA ARG A 87 -5.51 13.86 0.05
C ARG A 87 -5.46 12.40 0.49
N ALA A 88 -6.24 11.55 -0.19
CA ALA A 88 -6.31 10.12 0.11
C ALA A 88 -4.97 9.41 -0.09
N VAL A 89 -4.18 9.81 -1.07
CA VAL A 89 -2.80 9.35 -1.24
C VAL A 89 -1.92 9.85 -0.09
N CYS A 90 -1.86 11.17 0.15
CA CYS A 90 -0.88 11.75 1.07
C CYS A 90 -1.13 11.41 2.55
N CYS A 91 -2.36 11.07 2.93
CA CYS A 91 -2.69 10.79 4.34
C CYS A 91 -2.03 9.53 4.90
N HIS A 92 -1.50 8.61 4.04
CA HIS A 92 -0.79 7.43 4.53
C HIS A 92 0.54 7.79 5.22
N ALA A 93 1.12 8.95 4.91
CA ALA A 93 2.31 9.47 5.58
C ALA A 93 2.00 10.30 6.83
N TYR A 94 0.78 10.25 7.38
CA TYR A 94 0.39 11.03 8.56
C TYR A 94 1.36 10.89 9.74
N GLY A 95 1.91 12.04 10.17
CA GLY A 95 2.89 12.11 11.25
C GLY A 95 4.33 11.81 10.81
N MET A 96 4.60 11.63 9.54
CA MET A 96 5.93 11.46 8.97
C MET A 96 6.28 12.65 8.06
N GLY A 97 7.57 12.99 7.97
CA GLY A 97 8.09 13.95 6.99
C GLY A 97 7.43 15.36 6.97
N GLY A 98 6.66 15.74 7.99
CA GLY A 98 5.92 17.00 8.03
C GLY A 98 4.50 16.90 7.46
N VAL A 99 4.04 15.72 7.10
CA VAL A 99 2.66 15.46 6.65
C VAL A 99 1.72 15.43 7.85
N ASP A 100 0.78 16.36 7.91
CA ASP A 100 -0.24 16.48 8.98
C ASP A 100 -1.66 16.29 8.40
N ILE A 101 -1.82 15.31 7.51
CA ILE A 101 -3.11 14.94 6.91
C ILE A 101 -3.59 13.66 7.58
N GLN A 102 -4.45 13.80 8.58
CA GLN A 102 -4.97 12.64 9.31
C GLN A 102 -5.92 11.80 8.43
N PRO A 103 -5.77 10.45 8.42
CA PRO A 103 -6.73 9.55 7.78
C PRO A 103 -8.11 9.64 8.44
N GLU A 104 -9.14 9.97 7.66
CA GLU A 104 -10.51 10.11 8.13
C GLU A 104 -11.43 9.05 7.53
N HIS A 105 -11.36 8.88 6.22
CA HIS A 105 -12.15 7.90 5.50
C HIS A 105 -11.65 6.47 5.77
N LEU A 106 -12.55 5.47 5.70
CA LEU A 106 -12.19 4.07 5.94
C LEU A 106 -11.05 3.60 5.01
N MET A 107 -11.12 3.96 3.72
CA MET A 107 -10.07 3.68 2.75
C MET A 107 -8.72 4.26 3.17
N GLU A 108 -8.69 5.51 3.62
CA GLU A 108 -7.47 6.19 4.07
C GLU A 108 -6.86 5.50 5.30
N LYS A 109 -7.71 5.10 6.25
CA LYS A 109 -7.27 4.36 7.45
C LYS A 109 -6.71 2.98 7.09
N ILE A 110 -7.30 2.31 6.09
CA ILE A 110 -6.81 1.02 5.61
C ILE A 110 -5.47 1.20 4.91
N LEU A 111 -5.32 2.18 4.02
CA LEU A 111 -4.03 2.46 3.38
C LEU A 111 -2.95 2.74 4.43
N PHE A 112 -3.20 3.65 5.38
CA PHE A 112 -2.28 3.97 6.47
C PHE A 112 -1.87 2.73 7.29
N ALA A 113 -2.82 1.82 7.54
CA ALA A 113 -2.57 0.62 8.35
C ALA A 113 -1.87 -0.51 7.58
N ALA A 114 -2.19 -0.66 6.28
CA ALA A 114 -1.78 -1.80 5.48
C ALA A 114 -0.47 -1.58 4.72
N ASP A 115 -0.11 -0.36 4.38
CA ASP A 115 1.09 -0.05 3.61
C ASP A 115 2.34 -0.65 4.25
N GLU A 116 2.74 -0.20 5.42
CA GLU A 116 3.89 -0.71 6.18
C GLU A 116 3.78 -2.22 6.50
N LEU A 117 2.55 -2.71 6.67
CA LEU A 117 2.29 -4.11 6.94
C LEU A 117 2.52 -4.98 5.70
N THR A 118 2.24 -4.49 4.50
CA THR A 118 2.54 -5.23 3.25
C THR A 118 4.04 -5.43 3.09
N GLY A 119 4.85 -4.43 3.39
CA GLY A 119 6.31 -4.54 3.41
C GLY A 119 6.81 -5.60 4.40
N LEU A 120 6.26 -5.60 5.63
CA LEU A 120 6.60 -6.60 6.65
C LEU A 120 6.20 -8.03 6.23
N ILE A 121 5.01 -8.19 5.64
CA ILE A 121 4.50 -9.47 5.11
C ILE A 121 5.41 -9.96 3.98
N GLY A 122 5.74 -9.10 3.03
CA GLY A 122 6.63 -9.41 1.92
C GLY A 122 7.99 -9.88 2.40
N ALA A 123 8.62 -9.13 3.32
CA ALA A 123 9.90 -9.52 3.92
C ALA A 123 9.82 -10.89 4.64
N ASN A 124 8.72 -11.15 5.36
CA ASN A 124 8.53 -12.44 6.04
C ASN A 124 8.32 -13.59 5.05
N SER A 125 7.59 -13.36 3.96
CA SER A 125 7.38 -14.36 2.91
C SER A 125 8.70 -14.82 2.27
N LEU A 126 9.62 -13.89 2.03
CA LEU A 126 10.95 -14.21 1.50
C LEU A 126 11.81 -15.08 2.41
N MET A 127 11.49 -15.14 3.71
CA MET A 127 12.19 -16.01 4.68
C MET A 127 11.60 -17.45 4.72
N LEU A 128 10.49 -17.69 4.06
CA LEU A 128 9.91 -19.04 3.96
C LEU A 128 10.68 -19.86 2.91
N PRO A 129 10.70 -21.20 3.05
CA PRO A 129 11.31 -22.07 2.03
C PRO A 129 10.72 -21.87 0.63
N SER A 130 9.42 -21.64 0.54
CA SER A 130 8.71 -21.34 -0.73
C SER A 130 8.94 -19.94 -1.27
N LYS A 131 9.39 -19.01 -0.42
CA LYS A 131 9.46 -17.57 -0.72
C LYS A 131 8.14 -16.98 -1.24
N SER A 132 7.02 -17.55 -0.82
CA SER A 132 5.68 -17.17 -1.27
C SER A 132 4.80 -16.74 -0.12
N VAL A 133 4.02 -15.69 -0.33
CA VAL A 133 3.00 -15.25 0.63
C VAL A 133 1.88 -16.28 0.79
N GLN A 134 1.70 -17.18 -0.19
CA GLN A 134 0.69 -18.25 -0.14
C GLN A 134 0.87 -19.17 1.07
N ASP A 135 2.10 -19.39 1.52
CA ASP A 135 2.41 -20.25 2.66
C ASP A 135 2.57 -19.48 3.98
N LEU A 136 2.39 -18.16 3.95
CA LEU A 136 2.56 -17.34 5.15
C LEU A 136 1.37 -17.50 6.11
N GLN A 137 1.69 -17.77 7.35
CA GLN A 137 0.70 -17.89 8.43
C GLN A 137 0.83 -16.74 9.44
N LEU A 138 -0.28 -16.31 10.02
CA LEU A 138 -0.36 -15.27 11.04
C LEU A 138 0.66 -15.48 12.18
N LYS A 139 0.84 -16.72 12.65
CA LYS A 139 1.80 -17.06 13.71
C LYS A 139 3.24 -16.66 13.35
N SER A 140 3.63 -16.84 12.09
CA SER A 140 4.96 -16.45 11.61
C SER A 140 5.09 -14.93 11.61
N LEU A 141 4.09 -14.22 11.06
CA LEU A 141 4.09 -12.77 10.99
C LEU A 141 4.12 -12.13 12.38
N LYS A 142 3.33 -12.62 13.34
CA LYS A 142 3.35 -12.16 14.74
C LYS A 142 4.73 -12.29 15.40
N LYS A 143 5.47 -13.35 15.08
CA LYS A 143 6.84 -13.52 15.59
C LYS A 143 7.77 -12.48 14.99
N LYS A 144 7.65 -12.20 13.69
CA LYS A 144 8.47 -11.18 12.99
C LYS A 144 8.08 -9.75 13.37
N PHE A 145 6.82 -9.49 13.63
CA PHE A 145 6.36 -8.20 14.12
C PHE A 145 7.02 -7.81 15.46
N LYS A 146 7.21 -8.77 16.37
CA LYS A 146 7.89 -8.56 17.66
C LYS A 146 9.39 -8.33 17.55
N ASP A 147 10.02 -8.80 16.48
CA ASP A 147 11.45 -8.58 16.23
C ASP A 147 11.65 -7.23 15.51
N LYS A 148 11.94 -6.19 16.27
CA LYS A 148 12.13 -4.84 15.74
C LYS A 148 13.31 -4.68 14.77
N ARG A 149 14.25 -5.65 14.74
CA ARG A 149 15.39 -5.64 13.80
C ARG A 149 15.01 -6.23 12.45
N PHE A 150 13.99 -7.08 12.43
CA PHE A 150 13.50 -7.67 11.20
C PHE A 150 12.68 -6.64 10.41
N ALA A 151 12.99 -6.42 9.13
CA ALA A 151 12.36 -5.41 8.28
C ALA A 151 12.21 -4.07 9.04
N ALA A 152 13.34 -3.53 9.52
CA ALA A 152 13.37 -2.37 10.41
C ALA A 152 12.82 -1.09 9.75
N GLY A 153 12.77 -1.05 8.41
CA GLY A 153 12.12 0.03 7.66
C GLY A 153 10.59 0.05 7.80
N CYS A 154 9.96 -1.09 8.15
CA CYS A 154 8.50 -1.14 8.35
C CYS A 154 8.14 -0.71 9.77
N SER A 155 7.39 0.38 9.92
CA SER A 155 7.03 0.97 11.21
C SER A 155 5.94 0.18 11.93
N ARG A 156 6.31 -0.51 13.03
CA ARG A 156 5.34 -1.20 13.91
C ARG A 156 4.39 -0.25 14.61
N GLU A 157 4.81 0.97 14.82
CA GLU A 157 4.01 2.01 15.46
C GLU A 157 2.90 2.50 14.52
N VAL A 158 3.21 2.69 13.24
CA VAL A 158 2.21 3.02 12.20
C VAL A 158 1.20 1.88 12.06
N ILE A 159 1.65 0.63 11.94
CA ILE A 159 0.77 -0.54 11.84
C ILE A 159 -0.18 -0.64 13.04
N ALA A 160 0.35 -0.49 14.28
CA ALA A 160 -0.46 -0.55 15.49
C ALA A 160 -1.46 0.60 15.58
N LYS A 161 -1.01 1.84 15.27
CA LYS A 161 -1.87 3.02 15.21
C LYS A 161 -2.97 2.88 14.15
N GLY A 162 -2.65 2.28 13.01
CA GLY A 162 -3.62 1.98 11.96
C GLY A 162 -4.70 1.01 12.43
N ALA A 163 -4.33 -0.07 13.14
CA ALA A 163 -5.29 -1.00 13.74
C ALA A 163 -6.21 -0.27 14.75
N GLU A 164 -5.67 0.62 15.59
CA GLU A 164 -6.46 1.44 16.51
C GLU A 164 -7.44 2.38 15.77
N MET A 165 -7.00 3.03 14.69
CA MET A 165 -7.87 3.91 13.88
C MET A 165 -9.01 3.16 13.21
N LEU A 166 -8.80 1.87 12.89
CA LEU A 166 -9.79 0.97 12.31
C LEU A 166 -10.69 0.33 13.37
N GLU A 167 -10.38 0.49 14.65
CA GLU A 167 -11.03 -0.23 15.76
C GLU A 167 -10.92 -1.77 15.58
N TRP A 168 -9.80 -2.24 15.01
CA TRP A 168 -9.52 -3.65 14.77
C TRP A 168 -8.42 -4.15 15.72
N ASP A 169 -8.52 -5.44 16.09
CA ASP A 169 -7.39 -6.11 16.69
C ASP A 169 -6.22 -6.20 15.69
N LEU A 170 -5.00 -6.06 16.21
CA LEU A 170 -3.79 -6.17 15.38
C LEU A 170 -3.71 -7.53 14.65
N ASP A 171 -4.16 -8.61 15.28
CA ASP A 171 -4.22 -9.94 14.67
C ASP A 171 -5.21 -9.96 13.50
N GLN A 172 -6.35 -9.30 13.63
CA GLN A 172 -7.35 -9.17 12.57
C GLN A 172 -6.80 -8.38 11.38
N LEU A 173 -6.11 -7.25 11.62
CA LEU A 173 -5.45 -6.48 10.56
C LEU A 173 -4.41 -7.34 9.83
N MET A 174 -3.53 -8.02 10.57
CA MET A 174 -2.49 -8.88 10.01
C MET A 174 -3.07 -10.02 9.16
N GLU A 175 -4.09 -10.70 9.65
CA GLU A 175 -4.70 -11.84 8.96
C GLU A 175 -5.40 -11.40 7.67
N LYS A 176 -6.18 -10.32 7.73
CA LYS A 176 -6.83 -9.74 6.54
C LYS A 176 -5.83 -9.29 5.49
N THR A 177 -4.73 -8.63 5.90
CA THR A 177 -3.70 -8.18 4.96
C THR A 177 -2.94 -9.36 4.34
N ILE A 178 -2.68 -10.46 5.09
CA ILE A 178 -2.14 -11.69 4.51
C ILE A 178 -3.08 -12.23 3.43
N PHE A 179 -4.38 -12.36 3.71
CA PHE A 179 -5.36 -12.84 2.72
C PHE A 179 -5.46 -11.93 1.49
N ALA A 180 -5.42 -10.62 1.69
CA ALA A 180 -5.41 -9.67 0.60
C ALA A 180 -4.19 -9.86 -0.31
N MET A 181 -2.99 -9.97 0.27
CA MET A 181 -1.77 -10.21 -0.49
C MET A 181 -1.77 -11.58 -1.19
N GLN A 182 -2.29 -12.63 -0.54
CA GLN A 182 -2.45 -13.94 -1.16
C GLN A 182 -3.38 -13.90 -2.37
N ALA A 183 -4.47 -13.14 -2.26
CA ALA A 183 -5.44 -13.01 -3.35
C ALA A 183 -4.89 -12.30 -4.59
N CYS A 184 -4.00 -11.32 -4.42
CA CYS A 184 -3.43 -10.55 -5.53
C CYS A 184 -2.03 -11.01 -6.01
N ASP A 185 -1.38 -11.95 -5.34
CA ASP A 185 0.02 -12.35 -5.57
C ASP A 185 0.32 -12.72 -7.04
N GLU A 186 -0.52 -13.54 -7.66
CA GLU A 186 -0.30 -13.98 -9.04
C GLU A 186 -0.51 -12.86 -10.07
N SER A 187 -1.50 -11.98 -9.84
CA SER A 187 -1.71 -10.82 -10.71
C SER A 187 -0.57 -9.82 -10.59
N VAL A 188 -0.07 -9.58 -9.38
CA VAL A 188 1.09 -8.72 -9.12
C VAL A 188 2.33 -9.24 -9.85
N LYS A 189 2.63 -10.54 -9.75
CA LYS A 189 3.78 -11.15 -10.45
C LYS A 189 3.67 -11.02 -11.97
N THR A 190 2.49 -11.31 -12.51
CA THR A 190 2.24 -11.24 -13.95
C THR A 190 2.42 -9.82 -14.48
N GLU A 191 1.85 -8.86 -13.76
CA GLU A 191 1.93 -7.47 -14.20
C GLU A 191 3.33 -6.87 -13.99
N LEU A 192 3.99 -7.20 -12.89
CA LEU A 192 5.37 -6.77 -12.64
C LEU A 192 6.29 -7.25 -13.77
N ALA A 193 6.17 -8.50 -14.22
CA ALA A 193 6.93 -9.02 -15.36
C ALA A 193 6.69 -8.18 -16.62
N ALA A 194 5.43 -7.85 -16.93
CA ALA A 194 5.09 -7.00 -18.08
C ALA A 194 5.58 -5.54 -17.97
N LEU A 195 5.74 -5.02 -16.74
CA LEU A 195 6.25 -3.66 -16.52
C LEU A 195 7.78 -3.57 -16.58
N THR A 196 8.47 -4.69 -16.40
CA THR A 196 9.96 -4.77 -16.32
C THR A 196 10.61 -5.32 -17.58
N GLU A 197 9.82 -5.79 -18.56
CA GLU A 197 10.27 -6.10 -19.92
C GLU A 197 10.50 -4.83 -20.74
#